data_051d457a254e225d04d5be828fe5def1
#
_entry.id   051d457a254e225d04d5be828fe5def1
#
_cell.length_a   1.000
_cell.length_b   1.000
_cell.length_c   1.000
_cell.angle_alpha   90.00
_cell.angle_beta   90.00
_cell.angle_gamma   90.00
#
_symmetry.space_group_name_H-M   'P 1'
#
loop_
_entity.id
_entity.type
_entity.pdbx_description
1 polymer ?
#
loop_
_entity_poly.entity_id
_entity_poly.type
_entity_poly.pdbx_seq_one_letter_code
_entity_poly.pdbx_strand_id
1 'polypeptide(L)'
;MKNLLLAGGGHGHINILKRLIKSPLKDINITLITDYGRQYYSGMLSGFVEGIYTEDEISFDVRKLSKLANVNYVEEKIISIDKNKKVVTTEIDEYSYDFLSINLGSIANVNFPVDDNGVLNVKPISKLVEAKENFLKKGFKDESKKIYFIGGGASGVELAFSFREAFKNFDITIITSGEILENFNEKSRRKVRKLLNKKNINLVEGSFVTEIKNHTIITESVNYEFDYVFLTSGFKGVDVKYIDFDVDKRNYVTVDERLMVDESTFSMGDSANIYKYPNLPKAGVFAIREAPILLENLMSALRNSGDKKSYEPQLKYLQILNCGGKKAIMNYGKFSFYGRLSWWLKDKIDRKYMEI
;
A
#
# COMPACT_ATOMS: atom_id res chain seq x y z
N MET A 1 -27.08 -1.16 22.12
CA MET A 1 -26.43 -1.62 20.85
C MET A 1 -25.04 -0.99 20.84
N LYS A 2 -23.97 -1.75 20.59
CA LYS A 2 -22.59 -1.22 20.54
C LYS A 2 -22.33 -0.63 19.16
N ASN A 3 -21.58 0.48 19.10
CA ASN A 3 -21.16 1.13 17.86
C ASN A 3 -19.72 0.77 17.55
N LEU A 4 -19.49 0.06 16.45
CA LEU A 4 -18.16 -0.21 15.89
C LEU A 4 -17.91 0.72 14.72
N LEU A 5 -16.82 1.48 14.79
CA LEU A 5 -16.38 2.34 13.69
C LEU A 5 -15.14 1.74 13.03
N LEU A 6 -15.19 1.58 11.73
CA LEU A 6 -14.10 1.16 10.85
C LEU A 6 -13.54 2.40 10.14
N ALA A 7 -12.42 2.93 10.62
CA ALA A 7 -11.75 4.09 10.05
C ALA A 7 -10.81 3.69 8.90
N GLY A 8 -11.23 3.97 7.67
CA GLY A 8 -10.54 3.63 6.43
C GLY A 8 -11.02 2.35 5.75
N GLY A 9 -10.90 2.29 4.42
CA GLY A 9 -11.28 1.15 3.58
C GLY A 9 -10.14 0.17 3.30
N GLY A 10 -9.10 0.10 4.15
CA GLY A 10 -7.93 -0.74 3.93
C GLY A 10 -8.21 -2.24 3.91
N HIS A 11 -7.20 -3.04 3.53
CA HIS A 11 -7.33 -4.49 3.33
C HIS A 11 -7.85 -5.25 4.55
N GLY A 12 -7.54 -4.80 5.77
CA GLY A 12 -8.08 -5.37 7.00
C GLY A 12 -9.59 -5.25 7.07
N HIS A 13 -10.10 -4.05 6.79
CA HIS A 13 -11.54 -3.79 6.80
C HIS A 13 -12.27 -4.46 5.65
N ILE A 14 -11.65 -4.61 4.46
CA ILE A 14 -12.19 -5.45 3.38
C ILE A 14 -12.39 -6.90 3.87
N ASN A 15 -11.44 -7.46 4.61
CA ASN A 15 -11.61 -8.81 5.18
C ASN A 15 -12.71 -8.86 6.24
N ILE A 16 -12.89 -7.80 7.05
CA ILE A 16 -14.01 -7.69 7.99
C ILE A 16 -15.35 -7.69 7.21
N LEU A 17 -15.48 -6.87 6.17
CA LEU A 17 -16.68 -6.83 5.33
C LEU A 17 -16.99 -8.20 4.70
N LYS A 18 -15.98 -8.86 4.10
CA LYS A 18 -16.13 -10.24 3.55
C LYS A 18 -16.62 -11.23 4.61
N ARG A 19 -16.13 -11.12 5.84
CA ARG A 19 -16.57 -11.97 6.95
C ARG A 19 -18.01 -11.66 7.37
N LEU A 20 -18.38 -10.37 7.46
CA LEU A 20 -19.73 -9.93 7.82
C LEU A 20 -20.78 -10.35 6.78
N ILE A 21 -20.44 -10.36 5.50
CA ILE A 21 -21.30 -10.90 4.43
C ILE A 21 -21.65 -12.36 4.68
N LYS A 22 -20.65 -13.17 5.10
CA LYS A 22 -20.83 -14.61 5.39
C LYS A 22 -21.45 -14.91 6.76
N SER A 23 -21.27 -14.02 7.70
CA SER A 23 -21.67 -14.20 9.11
C SER A 23 -21.96 -12.84 9.75
N PRO A 24 -23.15 -12.29 9.53
CA PRO A 24 -23.54 -10.99 10.08
C PRO A 24 -23.50 -10.98 11.60
N LEU A 25 -23.14 -9.83 12.17
CA LEU A 25 -23.24 -9.59 13.61
C LEU A 25 -24.62 -9.05 13.95
N LYS A 26 -25.18 -9.53 15.06
CA LYS A 26 -26.43 -9.02 15.64
C LYS A 26 -26.08 -8.01 16.75
N ASP A 27 -26.95 -7.05 16.95
CA ASP A 27 -26.87 -6.07 18.06
C ASP A 27 -25.63 -5.16 18.07
N ILE A 28 -24.98 -5.00 16.91
CA ILE A 28 -23.86 -4.09 16.70
C ILE A 28 -24.17 -3.21 15.52
N ASN A 29 -24.07 -1.90 15.71
CA ASN A 29 -24.12 -0.92 14.64
C ASN A 29 -22.70 -0.72 14.10
N ILE A 30 -22.49 -0.97 12.81
CA ILE A 30 -21.16 -0.88 12.20
C ILE A 30 -21.18 0.25 11.18
N THR A 31 -20.24 1.20 11.31
CA THR A 31 -20.03 2.28 10.35
C THR A 31 -18.62 2.19 9.79
N LEU A 32 -18.47 2.24 8.46
CA LEU A 32 -17.21 2.35 7.78
C LEU A 32 -17.08 3.74 7.16
N ILE A 33 -16.02 4.46 7.52
CA ILE A 33 -15.71 5.80 7.01
C ILE A 33 -14.43 5.73 6.17
N THR A 34 -14.49 6.18 4.92
CA THR A 34 -13.34 6.25 4.01
C THR A 34 -13.55 7.34 2.98
N ASP A 35 -12.46 7.95 2.51
CA ASP A 35 -12.47 8.97 1.45
C ASP A 35 -12.46 8.39 0.02
N TYR A 36 -12.44 7.07 -0.10
CA TYR A 36 -12.40 6.38 -1.40
C TYR A 36 -13.43 5.26 -1.48
N GLY A 37 -14.29 5.33 -2.51
CA GLY A 37 -15.26 4.27 -2.81
C GLY A 37 -14.63 2.97 -3.35
N ARG A 38 -13.36 3.03 -3.80
CA ARG A 38 -12.61 1.88 -4.32
C ARG A 38 -11.32 1.67 -3.55
N GLN A 39 -11.07 0.45 -3.11
CA GLN A 39 -9.81 0.02 -2.51
C GLN A 39 -9.03 -0.85 -3.48
N TYR A 40 -7.85 -0.39 -3.86
CA TYR A 40 -6.98 -1.09 -4.80
C TYR A 40 -6.04 -2.07 -4.13
N TYR A 41 -5.83 -3.23 -4.76
CA TYR A 41 -4.88 -4.21 -4.31
C TYR A 41 -3.50 -3.99 -4.94
N SER A 42 -2.54 -3.58 -4.13
CA SER A 42 -1.18 -3.24 -4.57
C SER A 42 -0.45 -4.41 -5.27
N GLY A 43 -0.77 -5.66 -4.92
CA GLY A 43 -0.17 -6.84 -5.53
C GLY A 43 -0.43 -6.95 -7.04
N MET A 44 -1.57 -6.46 -7.53
CA MET A 44 -1.93 -6.50 -8.95
C MET A 44 -1.64 -5.20 -9.72
N LEU A 45 -1.19 -4.16 -9.03
CA LEU A 45 -1.00 -2.82 -9.60
C LEU A 45 -0.02 -2.79 -10.79
N SER A 46 1.09 -3.52 -10.70
CA SER A 46 2.06 -3.63 -11.78
C SER A 46 1.46 -4.27 -13.04
N GLY A 47 0.65 -5.30 -12.88
CA GLY A 47 -0.08 -5.92 -13.99
C GLY A 47 -1.17 -5.00 -14.59
N PHE A 48 -1.81 -4.17 -13.77
CA PHE A 48 -2.71 -3.13 -14.25
C PHE A 48 -1.96 -2.09 -15.11
N VAL A 49 -0.81 -1.62 -14.66
CA VAL A 49 0.02 -0.69 -15.44
C VAL A 49 0.37 -1.28 -16.80
N GLU A 50 0.74 -2.57 -16.87
CA GLU A 50 1.01 -3.27 -18.13
C GLU A 50 -0.22 -3.47 -19.02
N GLY A 51 -1.43 -3.28 -18.50
CA GLY A 51 -2.69 -3.60 -19.21
C GLY A 51 -3.06 -5.08 -19.17
N ILE A 52 -2.50 -5.87 -18.24
CA ILE A 52 -2.84 -7.29 -18.02
C ILE A 52 -4.16 -7.41 -17.25
N TYR A 53 -4.39 -6.50 -16.32
CA TYR A 53 -5.61 -6.42 -15.50
C TYR A 53 -6.37 -5.12 -15.79
N THR A 54 -7.69 -5.19 -15.66
CA THR A 54 -8.57 -4.02 -15.63
C THR A 54 -8.57 -3.38 -14.24
N GLU A 55 -9.10 -2.18 -14.13
CA GLU A 55 -9.28 -1.49 -12.84
C GLU A 55 -10.20 -2.28 -11.89
N ASP A 56 -11.27 -2.87 -12.43
CA ASP A 56 -12.20 -3.70 -11.63
C ASP A 56 -11.55 -4.97 -11.10
N GLU A 57 -10.63 -5.60 -11.86
CA GLU A 57 -9.91 -6.79 -11.40
C GLU A 57 -8.93 -6.51 -10.25
N ILE A 58 -8.46 -5.27 -10.10
CA ILE A 58 -7.51 -4.88 -9.06
C ILE A 58 -8.11 -4.11 -7.90
N SER A 59 -9.43 -3.91 -7.87
CA SER A 59 -10.09 -3.09 -6.87
C SER A 59 -11.30 -3.78 -6.23
N PHE A 60 -11.60 -3.37 -5.01
CA PHE A 60 -12.85 -3.68 -4.30
C PHE A 60 -13.73 -2.44 -4.29
N ASP A 61 -14.98 -2.59 -4.68
CA ASP A 61 -16.02 -1.57 -4.47
C ASP A 61 -16.46 -1.62 -3.00
N VAL A 62 -15.92 -0.68 -2.20
CA VAL A 62 -16.14 -0.64 -0.74
C VAL A 62 -17.59 -0.34 -0.41
N ARG A 63 -18.24 0.54 -1.18
CA ARG A 63 -19.67 0.88 -1.01
C ARG A 63 -20.56 -0.35 -1.21
N LYS A 64 -20.31 -1.11 -2.29
CA LYS A 64 -21.02 -2.35 -2.57
C LYS A 64 -20.80 -3.41 -1.50
N LEU A 65 -19.56 -3.59 -1.06
CA LEU A 65 -19.22 -4.53 0.01
C LEU A 65 -19.88 -4.15 1.33
N SER A 66 -19.88 -2.87 1.70
CA SER A 66 -20.54 -2.38 2.92
C SER A 66 -22.04 -2.64 2.88
N LYS A 67 -22.68 -2.39 1.73
CA LYS A 67 -24.12 -2.70 1.54
C LYS A 67 -24.42 -4.19 1.73
N LEU A 68 -23.60 -5.07 1.13
CA LEU A 68 -23.75 -6.53 1.26
C LEU A 68 -23.51 -7.01 2.68
N ALA A 69 -22.61 -6.36 3.41
CA ALA A 69 -22.28 -6.66 4.81
C ALA A 69 -23.25 -6.05 5.83
N ASN A 70 -24.26 -5.29 5.37
CA ASN A 70 -25.16 -4.51 6.22
C ASN A 70 -24.38 -3.54 7.15
N VAL A 71 -23.39 -2.85 6.59
CA VAL A 71 -22.54 -1.85 7.24
C VAL A 71 -22.91 -0.47 6.71
N ASN A 72 -23.07 0.51 7.60
CA ASN A 72 -23.29 1.90 7.22
C ASN A 72 -22.01 2.45 6.57
N TYR A 73 -22.12 2.91 5.32
CA TYR A 73 -21.00 3.44 4.54
C TYR A 73 -21.06 4.97 4.50
N VAL A 74 -19.95 5.59 4.89
CA VAL A 74 -19.75 7.05 4.87
C VAL A 74 -18.52 7.35 4.00
N GLU A 75 -18.72 8.15 2.95
CA GLU A 75 -17.64 8.58 2.05
C GLU A 75 -17.18 9.97 2.43
N GLU A 76 -16.31 10.05 3.44
CA GLU A 76 -15.77 11.28 4.00
C GLU A 76 -14.31 11.06 4.40
N LYS A 77 -13.55 12.17 4.35
CA LYS A 77 -12.15 12.14 4.76
C LYS A 77 -12.04 12.40 6.27
N ILE A 78 -11.38 11.46 6.95
CA ILE A 78 -11.08 11.57 8.38
C ILE A 78 -9.94 12.57 8.57
N ILE A 79 -10.14 13.55 9.48
CA ILE A 79 -9.15 14.59 9.81
C ILE A 79 -8.58 14.43 11.21
N SER A 80 -9.37 13.92 12.17
CA SER A 80 -8.86 13.63 13.52
C SER A 80 -9.56 12.44 14.17
N ILE A 81 -8.88 11.82 15.13
CA ILE A 81 -9.41 10.76 16.00
C ILE A 81 -9.02 11.11 17.43
N ASP A 82 -10.03 11.30 18.30
CA ASP A 82 -9.85 11.54 19.73
C ASP A 82 -10.22 10.27 20.51
N LYS A 83 -9.19 9.61 21.06
CA LYS A 83 -9.36 8.34 21.76
C LYS A 83 -10.12 8.48 23.07
N ASN A 84 -9.87 9.55 23.85
CA ASN A 84 -10.50 9.74 25.15
C ASN A 84 -11.97 10.13 25.03
N LYS A 85 -12.28 10.98 24.03
CA LYS A 85 -13.69 11.32 23.74
C LYS A 85 -14.42 10.24 22.98
N LYS A 86 -13.69 9.28 22.39
CA LYS A 86 -14.22 8.24 21.47
C LYS A 86 -14.97 8.85 20.28
N VAL A 87 -14.32 9.79 19.58
CA VAL A 87 -14.88 10.51 18.44
C VAL A 87 -13.90 10.46 17.27
N VAL A 88 -14.42 10.18 16.09
CA VAL A 88 -13.75 10.37 14.80
C VAL A 88 -14.37 11.60 14.14
N THR A 89 -13.55 12.59 13.79
CA THR A 89 -13.97 13.79 13.07
C THR A 89 -13.56 13.70 11.62
N THR A 90 -14.48 13.96 10.73
CA THR A 90 -14.26 14.09 9.28
C THR A 90 -14.26 15.55 8.85
N GLU A 91 -14.12 15.81 7.55
CA GLU A 91 -14.28 17.18 7.00
C GLU A 91 -15.73 17.69 7.11
N ILE A 92 -16.72 16.83 7.39
CA ILE A 92 -18.16 17.14 7.37
C ILE A 92 -18.79 16.98 8.75
N ASP A 93 -18.58 15.82 9.40
CA ASP A 93 -19.28 15.42 10.62
C ASP A 93 -18.37 14.79 11.68
N GLU A 94 -18.97 14.54 12.86
CA GLU A 94 -18.35 13.81 13.98
C GLU A 94 -19.10 12.50 14.24
N TYR A 95 -18.34 11.44 14.47
CA TYR A 95 -18.87 10.09 14.69
C TYR A 95 -18.35 9.53 16.00
N SER A 96 -19.25 9.28 16.96
CA SER A 96 -18.93 8.61 18.23
C SER A 96 -18.87 7.09 18.03
N TYR A 97 -18.06 6.43 18.85
CA TYR A 97 -17.89 4.98 18.81
C TYR A 97 -17.74 4.35 20.21
N ASP A 98 -18.11 3.09 20.35
CA ASP A 98 -17.74 2.25 21.50
C ASP A 98 -16.43 1.50 21.20
N PHE A 99 -16.27 1.03 19.96
CA PHE A 99 -15.10 0.34 19.44
C PHE A 99 -14.61 0.98 18.13
N LEU A 100 -13.30 1.07 17.97
CA LEU A 100 -12.66 1.65 16.80
C LEU A 100 -11.64 0.67 16.21
N SER A 101 -11.64 0.54 14.88
CA SER A 101 -10.58 -0.12 14.14
C SER A 101 -10.03 0.86 13.08
N ILE A 102 -8.69 1.05 13.06
CA ILE A 102 -8.01 1.99 12.18
C ILE A 102 -7.26 1.21 11.09
N ASN A 103 -7.60 1.46 9.83
CA ASN A 103 -6.92 0.89 8.66
C ASN A 103 -6.92 1.88 7.48
N LEU A 104 -6.34 3.05 7.71
CA LEU A 104 -6.30 4.20 6.79
C LEU A 104 -5.20 4.07 5.73
N GLY A 105 -4.24 3.15 5.92
CA GLY A 105 -3.10 2.98 5.02
C GLY A 105 -1.97 3.98 5.26
N SER A 106 -1.25 4.32 4.20
CA SER A 106 -0.09 5.22 4.24
C SER A 106 -0.02 6.09 2.98
N ILE A 107 0.69 7.22 3.10
CA ILE A 107 0.96 8.16 2.01
C ILE A 107 2.46 8.27 1.74
N ALA A 108 2.83 8.82 0.57
CA ALA A 108 4.22 9.10 0.25
C ALA A 108 4.78 10.18 1.21
N ASN A 109 6.01 10.00 1.62
CA ASN A 109 6.75 10.95 2.43
C ASN A 109 8.24 10.87 2.07
N VAL A 110 8.75 11.89 1.43
CA VAL A 110 10.17 12.04 1.13
C VAL A 110 10.82 13.05 2.05
N ASN A 111 12.12 12.90 2.31
CA ASN A 111 12.87 13.74 3.24
C ASN A 111 13.61 14.88 2.52
N PHE A 112 13.07 15.33 1.39
CA PHE A 112 13.63 16.43 0.61
C PHE A 112 12.49 17.28 0.03
N PRO A 113 12.74 18.58 -0.27
CA PRO A 113 11.76 19.46 -0.88
C PRO A 113 11.31 18.97 -2.26
N VAL A 114 10.01 19.06 -2.50
CA VAL A 114 9.39 18.74 -3.80
C VAL A 114 8.48 19.90 -4.18
N ASP A 115 8.84 20.60 -5.24
CA ASP A 115 8.07 21.69 -5.83
C ASP A 115 8.01 21.56 -7.35
N ASP A 116 7.22 20.58 -7.80
CA ASP A 116 7.06 20.29 -9.22
C ASP A 116 5.79 19.49 -9.51
N ASN A 117 5.03 19.92 -10.51
CA ASN A 117 3.78 19.28 -10.94
C ASN A 117 3.99 17.95 -11.69
N GLY A 118 5.21 17.66 -12.17
CA GLY A 118 5.58 16.39 -12.79
C GLY A 118 5.86 15.28 -11.78
N VAL A 119 5.80 15.57 -10.47
CA VAL A 119 6.03 14.58 -9.42
C VAL A 119 4.72 13.88 -9.04
N LEU A 120 4.73 12.56 -9.12
CA LEU A 120 3.58 11.70 -8.91
C LEU A 120 3.81 10.75 -7.73
N ASN A 121 2.86 10.70 -6.82
CA ASN A 121 2.87 9.76 -5.71
C ASN A 121 2.30 8.41 -6.14
N VAL A 122 2.91 7.31 -5.70
CA VAL A 122 2.37 5.96 -5.89
C VAL A 122 1.41 5.54 -4.77
N LYS A 123 1.34 6.32 -3.70
CA LYS A 123 0.38 6.17 -2.60
C LYS A 123 -0.29 7.52 -2.30
N PRO A 124 -1.61 7.52 -2.10
CA PRO A 124 -2.52 6.37 -2.22
C PRO A 124 -2.52 5.80 -3.66
N ILE A 125 -2.84 4.50 -3.81
CA ILE A 125 -2.74 3.77 -5.09
C ILE A 125 -3.61 4.39 -6.19
N SER A 126 -4.72 5.02 -5.83
CA SER A 126 -5.59 5.75 -6.76
C SER A 126 -4.82 6.77 -7.60
N LYS A 127 -3.80 7.43 -7.03
CA LYS A 127 -2.97 8.40 -7.77
C LYS A 127 -2.16 7.78 -8.90
N LEU A 128 -1.68 6.56 -8.73
CA LEU A 128 -1.00 5.85 -9.82
C LEU A 128 -1.99 5.36 -10.89
N VAL A 129 -3.19 4.94 -10.49
CA VAL A 129 -4.27 4.58 -11.43
C VAL A 129 -4.64 5.80 -12.29
N GLU A 130 -4.90 6.95 -11.65
CA GLU A 130 -5.17 8.22 -12.34
C GLU A 130 -4.02 8.63 -13.30
N ALA A 131 -2.77 8.49 -12.84
CA ALA A 131 -1.60 8.85 -13.66
C ALA A 131 -1.51 7.98 -14.93
N LYS A 132 -1.67 6.66 -14.81
CA LYS A 132 -1.66 5.74 -15.96
C LYS A 132 -2.78 6.09 -16.95
N GLU A 133 -4.01 6.31 -16.47
CA GLU A 133 -5.14 6.67 -17.32
C GLU A 133 -4.92 8.01 -18.03
N ASN A 134 -4.35 8.99 -17.32
CA ASN A 134 -4.01 10.29 -17.91
C ASN A 134 -2.94 10.16 -18.99
N PHE A 135 -1.93 9.29 -18.81
CA PHE A 135 -0.89 9.04 -19.83
C PHE A 135 -1.49 8.42 -21.10
N LEU A 136 -2.44 7.48 -20.93
CA LEU A 136 -3.14 6.88 -22.06
C LEU A 136 -4.03 7.90 -22.80
N LYS A 137 -4.80 8.72 -22.07
CA LYS A 137 -5.64 9.78 -22.64
C LYS A 137 -4.86 10.84 -23.39
N LYS A 138 -3.65 11.17 -22.93
CA LYS A 138 -2.72 12.11 -23.60
C LYS A 138 -2.01 11.51 -24.80
N GLY A 139 -2.19 10.23 -25.11
CA GLY A 139 -1.53 9.57 -26.22
C GLY A 139 -0.05 9.28 -26.03
N PHE A 140 0.46 9.29 -24.80
CA PHE A 140 1.91 9.11 -24.50
C PHE A 140 2.44 7.73 -24.87
N LYS A 141 1.61 6.81 -25.32
CA LYS A 141 2.04 5.47 -25.70
C LYS A 141 3.11 5.47 -26.81
N ASP A 142 3.02 6.45 -27.71
CA ASP A 142 3.92 6.58 -28.87
C ASP A 142 4.95 7.71 -28.71
N GLU A 143 4.88 8.47 -27.60
CA GLU A 143 5.81 9.55 -27.30
C GLU A 143 7.03 9.06 -26.51
N SER A 144 8.16 9.81 -26.63
CA SER A 144 9.30 9.66 -25.72
C SER A 144 9.14 10.60 -24.55
N LYS A 145 9.24 10.07 -23.32
CA LYS A 145 9.20 10.83 -22.06
C LYS A 145 10.28 10.33 -21.11
N LYS A 146 10.92 11.25 -20.41
CA LYS A 146 11.90 10.94 -19.36
C LYS A 146 11.16 10.66 -18.05
N ILE A 147 11.14 9.41 -17.63
CA ILE A 147 10.41 8.94 -16.44
C ILE A 147 11.39 8.44 -15.39
N TYR A 148 11.28 8.96 -14.18
CA TYR A 148 12.13 8.56 -13.07
C TYR A 148 11.33 7.90 -11.96
N PHE A 149 11.89 6.85 -11.36
CA PHE A 149 11.39 6.21 -10.14
C PHE A 149 12.39 6.46 -9.02
N ILE A 150 11.98 7.21 -7.98
CA ILE A 150 12.82 7.47 -6.81
C ILE A 150 12.56 6.40 -5.77
N GLY A 151 13.51 5.47 -5.63
CA GLY A 151 13.48 4.36 -4.69
C GLY A 151 13.73 3.01 -5.36
N GLY A 152 14.75 2.30 -4.86
CA GLY A 152 15.20 0.98 -5.35
C GLY A 152 14.46 -0.22 -4.71
N GLY A 153 13.38 0.01 -3.98
CA GLY A 153 12.57 -1.06 -3.39
C GLY A 153 11.74 -1.83 -4.42
N ALA A 154 11.02 -2.85 -3.95
CA ALA A 154 10.21 -3.72 -4.82
C ALA A 154 9.21 -2.92 -5.68
N SER A 155 8.52 -1.91 -5.10
CA SER A 155 7.54 -1.10 -5.83
C SER A 155 8.17 -0.32 -6.99
N GLY A 156 9.30 0.37 -6.76
CA GLY A 156 9.98 1.16 -7.79
C GLY A 156 10.46 0.29 -8.94
N VAL A 157 11.10 -0.82 -8.63
CA VAL A 157 11.61 -1.77 -9.63
C VAL A 157 10.48 -2.43 -10.43
N GLU A 158 9.42 -2.83 -9.75
CA GLU A 158 8.25 -3.49 -10.37
C GLU A 158 7.51 -2.53 -11.31
N LEU A 159 7.30 -1.29 -10.87
CA LEU A 159 6.67 -0.25 -11.68
C LEU A 159 7.53 0.14 -12.89
N ALA A 160 8.85 0.28 -12.73
CA ALA A 160 9.73 0.57 -13.86
C ALA A 160 9.64 -0.50 -14.96
N PHE A 161 9.59 -1.80 -14.59
CA PHE A 161 9.34 -2.88 -15.56
C PHE A 161 7.97 -2.76 -16.22
N SER A 162 6.93 -2.46 -15.45
CA SER A 162 5.56 -2.38 -15.95
C SER A 162 5.35 -1.19 -16.86
N PHE A 163 5.92 -0.03 -16.52
CA PHE A 163 5.93 1.14 -17.39
C PHE A 163 6.69 0.90 -18.70
N ARG A 164 7.83 0.19 -18.68
CA ARG A 164 8.55 -0.23 -19.88
C ARG A 164 7.69 -1.14 -20.79
N GLU A 165 6.86 -2.00 -20.23
CA GLU A 165 5.96 -2.83 -21.04
C GLU A 165 4.80 -2.03 -21.62
N ALA A 166 4.23 -1.09 -20.88
CA ALA A 166 3.11 -0.27 -21.30
C ALA A 166 3.52 0.85 -22.28
N PHE A 167 4.70 1.45 -22.07
CA PHE A 167 5.20 2.62 -22.79
C PHE A 167 6.61 2.35 -23.32
N LYS A 168 6.69 1.83 -24.55
CA LYS A 168 7.95 1.31 -25.13
C LYS A 168 9.00 2.39 -25.38
N ASN A 169 8.56 3.62 -25.64
CA ASN A 169 9.42 4.74 -26.02
C ASN A 169 9.87 5.61 -24.83
N PHE A 170 9.39 5.32 -23.60
CA PHE A 170 9.82 6.10 -22.44
C PHE A 170 11.30 5.84 -22.12
N ASP A 171 12.03 6.88 -21.75
CA ASP A 171 13.35 6.77 -21.13
C ASP A 171 13.15 6.62 -19.63
N ILE A 172 13.38 5.41 -19.13
CA ILE A 172 13.07 5.04 -17.73
C ILE A 172 14.35 4.91 -16.94
N THR A 173 14.42 5.62 -15.81
CA THR A 173 15.53 5.56 -14.87
C THR A 173 15.03 5.32 -13.44
N ILE A 174 15.68 4.42 -12.73
CA ILE A 174 15.52 4.24 -11.27
C ILE A 174 16.67 4.93 -10.58
N ILE A 175 16.39 5.82 -9.60
CA ILE A 175 17.39 6.43 -8.72
C ILE A 175 17.16 5.92 -7.30
N THR A 176 18.21 5.46 -6.64
CA THR A 176 18.16 4.99 -5.26
C THR A 176 19.41 5.36 -4.48
N SER A 177 19.24 5.73 -3.21
CA SER A 177 20.36 6.05 -2.30
C SER A 177 21.21 4.85 -1.91
N GLY A 178 20.61 3.66 -1.86
CA GLY A 178 21.29 2.39 -1.60
C GLY A 178 21.32 1.49 -2.83
N GLU A 179 21.42 0.19 -2.61
CA GLU A 179 21.26 -0.81 -3.67
C GLU A 179 19.78 -1.12 -3.94
N ILE A 180 19.47 -1.60 -5.14
CA ILE A 180 18.11 -2.09 -5.41
C ILE A 180 17.81 -3.35 -4.63
N LEU A 181 16.55 -3.47 -4.19
CA LEU A 181 16.00 -4.70 -3.60
C LEU A 181 16.85 -5.24 -2.43
N GLU A 182 17.29 -4.38 -1.50
CA GLU A 182 18.14 -4.75 -0.36
C GLU A 182 17.59 -5.95 0.43
N ASN A 183 16.27 -6.10 0.51
CA ASN A 183 15.60 -7.22 1.18
C ASN A 183 15.52 -8.51 0.34
N PHE A 184 16.08 -8.53 -0.88
CA PHE A 184 16.18 -9.69 -1.73
C PHE A 184 17.57 -10.32 -1.65
N ASN A 185 17.66 -11.63 -1.89
CA ASN A 185 18.95 -12.28 -1.94
C ASN A 185 19.77 -11.79 -3.15
N GLU A 186 21.09 -11.92 -3.05
CA GLU A 186 22.04 -11.41 -4.06
C GLU A 186 21.81 -12.01 -5.47
N LYS A 187 21.38 -13.28 -5.54
CA LYS A 187 21.07 -13.94 -6.82
C LYS A 187 19.90 -13.25 -7.51
N SER A 188 18.86 -12.88 -6.76
CA SER A 188 17.72 -12.14 -7.27
C SER A 188 18.12 -10.74 -7.71
N ARG A 189 18.88 -9.98 -6.90
CA ARG A 189 19.35 -8.63 -7.22
C ARG A 189 20.19 -8.59 -8.50
N ARG A 190 21.18 -9.49 -8.64
CA ARG A 190 21.98 -9.63 -9.86
C ARG A 190 21.13 -9.96 -11.09
N LYS A 191 20.12 -10.83 -10.94
CA LYS A 191 19.22 -11.14 -12.03
C LYS A 191 18.39 -9.92 -12.45
N VAL A 192 17.87 -9.15 -11.49
CA VAL A 192 17.08 -7.93 -11.76
C VAL A 192 17.94 -6.88 -12.46
N ARG A 193 19.18 -6.59 -12.01
CA ARG A 193 20.09 -5.66 -12.71
C ARG A 193 20.30 -6.04 -14.17
N LYS A 194 20.52 -7.35 -14.46
CA LYS A 194 20.63 -7.84 -15.85
C LYS A 194 19.34 -7.65 -16.66
N LEU A 195 18.17 -7.77 -16.03
CA LEU A 195 16.88 -7.57 -16.68
C LEU A 195 16.59 -6.09 -16.95
N LEU A 196 16.92 -5.19 -16.02
CA LEU A 196 16.82 -3.74 -16.22
C LEU A 196 17.64 -3.30 -17.43
N ASN A 197 18.92 -3.69 -17.49
CA ASN A 197 19.78 -3.41 -18.64
C ASN A 197 19.20 -3.99 -19.94
N LYS A 198 18.79 -5.26 -19.95
CA LYS A 198 18.19 -5.89 -21.15
C LYS A 198 16.94 -5.18 -21.65
N LYS A 199 16.20 -4.50 -20.77
CA LYS A 199 14.97 -3.77 -21.10
C LYS A 199 15.20 -2.27 -21.29
N ASN A 200 16.46 -1.82 -21.36
CA ASN A 200 16.83 -0.41 -21.48
C ASN A 200 16.17 0.44 -20.36
N ILE A 201 16.25 -0.03 -19.13
CA ILE A 201 15.89 0.72 -17.93
C ILE A 201 17.19 1.09 -17.22
N ASN A 202 17.44 2.38 -17.10
CA ASN A 202 18.63 2.90 -16.44
C ASN A 202 18.54 2.73 -14.92
N LEU A 203 19.67 2.49 -14.28
CA LEU A 203 19.77 2.32 -12.83
C LEU A 203 20.90 3.17 -12.28
N VAL A 204 20.59 4.06 -11.34
CA VAL A 204 21.51 4.89 -10.59
C VAL A 204 21.42 4.50 -9.12
N GLU A 205 22.41 3.76 -8.63
CA GLU A 205 22.52 3.35 -7.22
C GLU A 205 23.49 4.28 -6.48
N GLY A 206 23.33 4.41 -5.16
CA GLY A 206 24.20 5.25 -4.32
C GLY A 206 24.02 6.76 -4.56
N SER A 207 22.89 7.19 -5.09
CA SER A 207 22.61 8.61 -5.41
C SER A 207 21.46 9.14 -4.54
N PHE A 208 21.76 10.12 -3.70
CA PHE A 208 20.80 10.79 -2.83
C PHE A 208 20.15 11.95 -3.57
N VAL A 209 18.82 11.93 -3.67
CA VAL A 209 18.03 13.06 -4.13
C VAL A 209 17.91 14.07 -2.99
N THR A 210 18.29 15.32 -3.25
CA THR A 210 18.26 16.40 -2.26
C THR A 210 17.10 17.38 -2.48
N GLU A 211 16.62 17.52 -3.71
CA GLU A 211 15.52 18.41 -4.08
C GLU A 211 14.92 17.99 -5.43
N ILE A 212 13.63 18.28 -5.65
CA ILE A 212 13.01 18.19 -6.99
C ILE A 212 12.26 19.51 -7.25
N LYS A 213 12.68 20.24 -8.28
CA LYS A 213 12.05 21.50 -8.72
C LYS A 213 12.34 21.80 -10.18
N ASN A 214 11.49 22.58 -10.83
CA ASN A 214 11.67 23.07 -12.19
C ASN A 214 12.04 21.94 -13.18
N HIS A 215 11.28 20.84 -13.13
CA HIS A 215 11.53 19.63 -13.95
C HIS A 215 12.95 19.05 -13.82
N THR A 216 13.59 19.25 -12.65
CA THR A 216 14.94 18.77 -12.38
C THR A 216 15.00 18.02 -11.05
N ILE A 217 15.54 16.81 -11.08
CA ILE A 217 15.94 16.05 -9.89
C ILE A 217 17.36 16.47 -9.56
N ILE A 218 17.56 17.02 -8.38
CA ILE A 218 18.85 17.47 -7.86
C ILE A 218 19.40 16.39 -6.94
N THR A 219 20.61 15.92 -7.21
CA THR A 219 21.34 14.99 -6.34
C THR A 219 22.65 15.62 -5.89
N GLU A 220 23.36 14.96 -5.01
CA GLU A 220 24.67 15.44 -4.55
C GLU A 220 25.74 15.52 -5.66
N SER A 221 25.56 14.80 -6.77
CA SER A 221 26.59 14.69 -7.83
C SER A 221 26.12 15.13 -9.20
N VAL A 222 24.91 14.82 -9.60
CA VAL A 222 24.38 15.06 -10.96
C VAL A 222 22.92 15.47 -10.89
N ASN A 223 22.52 16.38 -11.79
CA ASN A 223 21.13 16.77 -11.96
C ASN A 223 20.51 16.08 -13.17
N TYR A 224 19.22 15.69 -13.04
CA TYR A 224 18.50 14.98 -14.08
C TYR A 224 17.23 15.75 -14.46
N GLU A 225 17.09 16.15 -15.72
CA GLU A 225 15.83 16.67 -16.25
C GLU A 225 14.82 15.55 -16.46
N PHE A 226 13.55 15.81 -16.15
CA PHE A 226 12.49 14.83 -16.28
C PHE A 226 11.20 15.42 -16.85
N ASP A 227 10.36 14.54 -17.41
CA ASP A 227 8.94 14.84 -17.67
C ASP A 227 8.06 14.44 -16.49
N TYR A 228 8.30 13.26 -15.89
CA TYR A 228 7.59 12.76 -14.71
C TYR A 228 8.49 11.98 -13.75
N VAL A 229 8.20 12.12 -12.46
CA VAL A 229 8.89 11.39 -11.38
C VAL A 229 7.86 10.66 -10.54
N PHE A 230 8.07 9.37 -10.30
CA PHE A 230 7.29 8.58 -9.36
C PHE A 230 8.04 8.39 -8.03
N LEU A 231 7.43 8.84 -6.93
CA LEU A 231 7.98 8.62 -5.59
C LEU A 231 7.56 7.25 -5.10
N THR A 232 8.50 6.31 -5.06
CA THR A 232 8.27 4.89 -4.72
C THR A 232 8.90 4.47 -3.40
N SER A 233 9.48 5.43 -2.68
CA SER A 233 10.10 5.25 -1.36
C SER A 233 9.62 6.30 -0.37
N GLY A 234 9.87 6.06 0.92
CA GLY A 234 9.49 7.00 1.96
C GLY A 234 7.96 7.04 2.14
N PHE A 235 7.46 6.30 3.13
CA PHE A 235 6.03 6.30 3.47
C PHE A 235 5.83 6.65 4.93
N LYS A 236 4.75 7.38 5.21
CA LYS A 236 4.27 7.70 6.56
C LYS A 236 2.78 7.35 6.67
N GLY A 237 2.26 7.31 7.88
CA GLY A 237 0.82 7.28 8.12
C GLY A 237 0.13 8.48 7.48
N VAL A 238 -1.15 8.37 7.22
CA VAL A 238 -1.95 9.46 6.66
C VAL A 238 -1.94 10.69 7.59
N ASP A 239 -2.20 11.88 7.04
CA ASP A 239 -2.22 13.14 7.79
C ASP A 239 -3.53 13.29 8.59
N VAL A 240 -3.74 12.36 9.54
CA VAL A 240 -4.81 12.40 10.53
C VAL A 240 -4.21 12.83 11.86
N LYS A 241 -4.89 13.75 12.56
CA LYS A 241 -4.51 14.16 13.91
C LYS A 241 -4.99 13.11 14.92
N TYR A 242 -4.07 12.37 15.50
CA TYR A 242 -4.33 11.43 16.58
C TYR A 242 -4.22 12.14 17.93
N ILE A 243 -5.32 12.18 18.71
CA ILE A 243 -5.40 12.82 20.02
C ILE A 243 -5.43 11.72 21.09
N ASP A 244 -4.49 11.79 22.04
CA ASP A 244 -4.28 10.82 23.11
C ASP A 244 -3.87 9.39 22.61
N PHE A 245 -3.27 9.33 21.43
CA PHE A 245 -2.61 8.12 20.92
C PHE A 245 -1.10 8.21 21.05
N ASP A 246 -0.45 7.06 21.22
CA ASP A 246 0.97 6.93 20.96
C ASP A 246 1.17 6.68 19.46
N VAL A 247 1.95 7.57 18.81
CA VAL A 247 2.28 7.49 17.38
C VAL A 247 3.79 7.59 17.19
N ASP A 248 4.30 6.89 16.20
CA ASP A 248 5.73 6.98 15.86
C ASP A 248 6.04 8.27 15.05
N LYS A 249 7.34 8.53 14.78
CA LYS A 249 7.82 9.70 14.03
C LYS A 249 7.24 9.80 12.61
N ARG A 250 6.67 8.72 12.08
CA ARG A 250 6.04 8.65 10.75
C ARG A 250 4.52 8.65 10.82
N ASN A 251 3.95 9.02 11.97
CA ASN A 251 2.50 9.07 12.21
C ASN A 251 1.79 7.70 12.09
N TYR A 252 2.49 6.60 12.40
CA TYR A 252 1.85 5.30 12.56
C TYR A 252 1.39 5.10 14.00
N VAL A 253 0.17 4.61 14.19
CA VAL A 253 -0.39 4.34 15.51
C VAL A 253 0.35 3.17 16.16
N THR A 254 0.86 3.36 17.37
CA THR A 254 1.52 2.30 18.14
C THR A 254 0.51 1.32 18.69
N VAL A 255 0.71 0.02 18.43
CA VAL A 255 -0.13 -1.07 18.92
C VAL A 255 0.72 -2.19 19.56
N ASP A 256 0.09 -2.99 20.41
CA ASP A 256 0.69 -4.23 20.89
C ASP A 256 0.66 -5.34 19.82
N GLU A 257 1.19 -6.53 20.13
CA GLU A 257 1.16 -7.69 19.23
C GLU A 257 -0.24 -8.26 18.98
N ARG A 258 -1.25 -7.83 19.73
CA ARG A 258 -2.65 -8.16 19.50
C ARG A 258 -3.36 -7.16 18.59
N LEU A 259 -2.60 -6.20 18.04
CA LEU A 259 -3.06 -5.09 17.18
C LEU A 259 -3.98 -4.11 17.93
N MET A 260 -3.78 -3.98 19.25
CA MET A 260 -4.57 -3.16 20.14
C MET A 260 -3.80 -1.92 20.58
N VAL A 261 -4.48 -0.76 20.59
CA VAL A 261 -4.06 0.47 21.29
C VAL A 261 -4.51 0.40 22.74
N ASP A 262 -5.76 -0.03 22.93
CA ASP A 262 -6.41 -0.30 24.22
C ASP A 262 -7.53 -1.34 24.05
N GLU A 263 -8.36 -1.59 25.08
CA GLU A 263 -9.42 -2.62 25.06
C GLU A 263 -10.53 -2.36 24.01
N SER A 264 -10.64 -1.14 23.49
CA SER A 264 -11.67 -0.73 22.54
C SER A 264 -11.15 -0.23 21.20
N THR A 265 -9.85 -0.04 21.07
CA THR A 265 -9.22 0.60 19.90
C THR A 265 -8.14 -0.28 19.29
N PHE A 266 -8.24 -0.49 17.98
CA PHE A 266 -7.39 -1.37 17.19
C PHE A 266 -6.79 -0.64 16.01
N SER A 267 -5.59 -1.04 15.57
CA SER A 267 -5.01 -0.58 14.31
C SER A 267 -4.16 -1.67 13.66
N MET A 268 -4.07 -1.67 12.32
CA MET A 268 -3.32 -2.66 11.57
C MET A 268 -2.74 -2.15 10.23
N GLY A 269 -1.89 -2.96 9.64
CA GLY A 269 -1.32 -2.74 8.31
C GLY A 269 -0.45 -1.49 8.25
N ASP A 270 -0.59 -0.74 7.16
CA ASP A 270 0.18 0.49 6.96
C ASP A 270 -0.27 1.67 7.86
N SER A 271 -1.26 1.48 8.73
CA SER A 271 -1.65 2.48 9.75
C SER A 271 -1.01 2.23 11.11
N ALA A 272 -0.52 1.03 11.37
CA ALA A 272 -0.04 0.61 12.67
C ALA A 272 1.48 0.44 12.72
N ASN A 273 2.07 0.68 13.88
CA ASN A 273 3.42 0.27 14.26
C ASN A 273 3.34 -0.65 15.46
N ILE A 274 3.67 -1.94 15.27
CA ILE A 274 3.63 -2.91 16.36
C ILE A 274 4.85 -2.71 17.25
N TYR A 275 4.64 -2.31 18.51
CA TYR A 275 5.70 -1.94 19.43
C TYR A 275 6.81 -3.00 19.55
N LYS A 276 6.42 -4.28 19.61
CA LYS A 276 7.35 -5.41 19.68
C LYS A 276 8.18 -5.61 18.40
N TYR A 277 7.72 -5.07 17.25
CA TYR A 277 8.33 -5.25 15.93
C TYR A 277 8.48 -3.92 15.19
N PRO A 278 9.24 -2.95 15.71
CA PRO A 278 9.26 -1.56 15.21
C PRO A 278 9.83 -1.42 13.79
N ASN A 279 10.58 -2.42 13.33
CA ASN A 279 11.19 -2.44 11.99
C ASN A 279 10.43 -3.34 11.00
N LEU A 280 9.19 -3.72 11.31
CA LEU A 280 8.39 -4.55 10.41
C LEU A 280 8.12 -3.79 9.10
N PRO A 281 8.47 -4.34 7.93
CA PRO A 281 8.24 -3.68 6.66
C PRO A 281 6.75 -3.43 6.41
N LYS A 282 6.41 -2.26 5.86
CA LYS A 282 5.05 -1.94 5.42
C LYS A 282 4.79 -2.57 4.06
N ALA A 283 4.34 -3.81 4.05
CA ALA A 283 4.06 -4.59 2.86
C ALA A 283 2.74 -5.37 3.01
N GLY A 284 2.00 -5.50 1.92
CA GLY A 284 0.68 -6.12 1.91
C GLY A 284 0.61 -7.53 2.50
N VAL A 285 1.70 -8.30 2.41
CA VAL A 285 1.76 -9.66 2.99
C VAL A 285 1.60 -9.65 4.52
N PHE A 286 2.07 -8.62 5.21
CA PHE A 286 1.89 -8.48 6.67
C PHE A 286 0.45 -8.10 6.96
N ALA A 287 -0.10 -7.08 6.31
CA ALA A 287 -1.49 -6.67 6.46
C ALA A 287 -2.49 -7.81 6.20
N ILE A 288 -2.26 -8.64 5.18
CA ILE A 288 -3.10 -9.83 4.89
C ILE A 288 -3.07 -10.84 6.05
N ARG A 289 -1.93 -11.00 6.73
CA ARG A 289 -1.78 -11.93 7.86
C ARG A 289 -2.24 -11.34 9.19
N GLU A 290 -2.18 -10.03 9.35
CA GLU A 290 -2.75 -9.31 10.49
C GLU A 290 -4.28 -9.33 10.48
N ALA A 291 -4.92 -9.28 9.30
CA ALA A 291 -6.36 -9.18 9.17
C ALA A 291 -7.18 -10.25 9.92
N PRO A 292 -6.85 -11.55 9.88
CA PRO A 292 -7.53 -12.56 10.69
C PRO A 292 -7.38 -12.34 12.19
N ILE A 293 -6.19 -11.92 12.64
CA ILE A 293 -5.90 -11.64 14.06
C ILE A 293 -6.73 -10.43 14.53
N LEU A 294 -6.70 -9.34 13.76
CA LEU A 294 -7.55 -8.18 14.03
C LEU A 294 -9.02 -8.56 14.17
N LEU A 295 -9.55 -9.33 13.20
CA LEU A 295 -10.94 -9.74 13.20
C LEU A 295 -11.30 -10.54 14.45
N GLU A 296 -10.51 -11.54 14.83
CA GLU A 296 -10.75 -12.35 16.01
C GLU A 296 -10.68 -11.53 17.30
N ASN A 297 -9.69 -10.65 17.43
CA ASN A 297 -9.52 -9.80 18.60
C ASN A 297 -10.65 -8.78 18.73
N LEU A 298 -11.06 -8.18 17.61
CA LEU A 298 -12.19 -7.26 17.55
C LEU A 298 -13.50 -7.97 17.94
N MET A 299 -13.75 -9.18 17.40
CA MET A 299 -14.93 -9.98 17.75
C MET A 299 -14.94 -10.38 19.22
N SER A 300 -13.77 -10.74 19.77
CA SER A 300 -13.62 -11.05 21.21
C SER A 300 -13.92 -9.82 22.08
N ALA A 301 -13.42 -8.63 21.70
CA ALA A 301 -13.71 -7.39 22.42
C ALA A 301 -15.19 -7.01 22.39
N LEU A 302 -15.82 -7.09 21.22
CA LEU A 302 -17.25 -6.81 21.04
C LEU A 302 -18.15 -7.72 21.91
N ARG A 303 -17.76 -8.97 22.08
CA ARG A 303 -18.51 -9.98 22.88
C ARG A 303 -18.12 -10.00 24.36
N ASN A 304 -17.10 -9.24 24.77
CA ASN A 304 -16.49 -9.34 26.10
C ASN A 304 -16.09 -10.80 26.45
N SER A 305 -15.57 -11.56 25.50
CA SER A 305 -15.31 -12.99 25.65
C SER A 305 -14.09 -13.43 24.86
N GLY A 306 -13.42 -14.48 25.36
CA GLY A 306 -12.29 -15.13 24.73
C GLY A 306 -10.95 -14.41 24.90
N ASP A 307 -9.87 -15.17 24.68
CA ASP A 307 -8.51 -14.66 24.72
C ASP A 307 -8.19 -13.90 23.43
N LYS A 308 -7.35 -12.86 23.56
CA LYS A 308 -6.85 -12.11 22.41
C LYS A 308 -5.65 -12.84 21.80
N LYS A 309 -5.63 -12.98 20.49
CA LYS A 309 -4.53 -13.59 19.73
C LYS A 309 -3.43 -12.61 19.46
N SER A 310 -2.18 -13.04 19.59
CA SER A 310 -1.00 -12.27 19.22
C SER A 310 -0.60 -12.58 17.78
N TYR A 311 -0.20 -11.52 17.06
CA TYR A 311 0.42 -11.62 15.76
C TYR A 311 1.94 -11.80 15.90
N GLU A 312 2.45 -12.83 15.25
CA GLU A 312 3.88 -13.07 15.12
C GLU A 312 4.29 -12.95 13.64
N PRO A 313 5.11 -11.93 13.29
CA PRO A 313 5.55 -11.76 11.92
C PRO A 313 6.45 -12.91 11.48
N GLN A 314 6.24 -13.38 10.26
CA GLN A 314 7.12 -14.36 9.66
C GLN A 314 8.50 -13.77 9.34
N LEU A 315 9.57 -14.44 9.75
CA LEU A 315 10.95 -14.06 9.44
C LEU A 315 11.29 -14.25 7.95
N LYS A 316 10.61 -15.18 7.27
CA LYS A 316 10.80 -15.45 5.84
C LYS A 316 9.45 -15.49 5.17
N TYR A 317 9.32 -14.81 4.07
CA TYR A 317 8.11 -14.82 3.24
C TYR A 317 8.48 -14.84 1.76
N LEU A 318 7.58 -15.39 0.97
CA LEU A 318 7.72 -15.42 -0.47
C LEU A 318 7.49 -14.02 -1.05
N GLN A 319 8.47 -13.52 -1.79
CA GLN A 319 8.38 -12.29 -2.55
C GLN A 319 8.36 -12.64 -4.03
N ILE A 320 7.37 -12.15 -4.76
CA ILE A 320 7.28 -12.36 -6.21
C ILE A 320 7.16 -10.99 -6.86
N LEU A 321 8.21 -10.57 -7.54
CA LEU A 321 8.30 -9.27 -8.20
C LEU A 321 8.03 -9.43 -9.69
N ASN A 322 7.06 -8.70 -10.23
CA ASN A 322 6.77 -8.65 -11.65
C ASN A 322 7.93 -7.98 -12.41
N CYS A 323 8.42 -8.62 -13.46
CA CYS A 323 9.52 -8.12 -14.29
C CYS A 323 9.08 -7.76 -15.71
N GLY A 324 7.77 -7.62 -15.91
CA GLY A 324 7.15 -7.27 -17.18
C GLY A 324 7.03 -8.43 -18.18
N GLY A 325 6.01 -8.38 -19.03
CA GLY A 325 5.77 -9.34 -20.09
C GLY A 325 5.40 -10.74 -19.56
N LYS A 326 4.59 -10.80 -18.50
CA LYS A 326 4.17 -12.05 -17.84
C LYS A 326 5.35 -12.90 -17.38
N LYS A 327 6.38 -12.27 -16.82
CA LYS A 327 7.53 -12.89 -16.16
C LYS A 327 7.76 -12.23 -14.81
N ALA A 328 8.12 -13.03 -13.80
CA ALA A 328 8.41 -12.54 -12.47
C ALA A 328 9.64 -13.21 -11.89
N ILE A 329 10.24 -12.61 -10.88
CA ILE A 329 11.28 -13.21 -10.06
C ILE A 329 10.71 -13.56 -8.69
N MET A 330 10.85 -14.82 -8.33
CA MET A 330 10.52 -15.39 -7.02
C MET A 330 11.75 -15.33 -6.13
N ASN A 331 11.60 -14.80 -4.91
CA ASN A 331 12.65 -14.70 -3.90
C ASN A 331 12.14 -15.27 -2.58
N TYR A 332 12.82 -16.31 -2.07
CA TYR A 332 12.52 -16.90 -0.77
C TYR A 332 13.79 -17.37 -0.08
N GLY A 333 14.22 -16.67 0.95
CA GLY A 333 15.49 -16.93 1.61
C GLY A 333 16.66 -16.88 0.60
N LYS A 334 17.40 -17.98 0.42
CA LYS A 334 18.48 -18.12 -0.55
C LYS A 334 18.00 -18.55 -1.95
N PHE A 335 16.73 -18.93 -2.09
CA PHE A 335 16.17 -19.41 -3.35
C PHE A 335 15.72 -18.26 -4.24
N SER A 336 15.99 -18.37 -5.53
CA SER A 336 15.58 -17.40 -6.55
C SER A 336 15.24 -18.14 -7.84
N PHE A 337 14.07 -17.85 -8.41
CA PHE A 337 13.64 -18.39 -9.69
C PHE A 337 12.97 -17.30 -10.54
N TYR A 338 13.35 -17.20 -11.82
CA TYR A 338 12.81 -16.21 -12.75
C TYR A 338 12.14 -16.90 -13.93
N GLY A 339 10.94 -16.46 -14.27
CA GLY A 339 10.25 -16.93 -15.47
C GLY A 339 8.74 -16.75 -15.45
N ARG A 340 8.08 -17.35 -16.43
CA ARG A 340 6.61 -17.33 -16.56
C ARG A 340 5.92 -18.11 -15.44
N LEU A 341 6.55 -19.15 -14.92
CA LEU A 341 5.98 -19.93 -13.80
C LEU A 341 5.88 -19.10 -12.52
N SER A 342 6.90 -18.26 -12.23
CA SER A 342 6.84 -17.32 -11.11
C SER A 342 5.70 -16.30 -11.29
N TRP A 343 5.51 -15.82 -12.50
CA TRP A 343 4.41 -14.88 -12.79
C TRP A 343 3.05 -15.56 -12.65
N TRP A 344 2.90 -16.78 -13.19
CA TRP A 344 1.66 -17.55 -13.04
C TRP A 344 1.31 -17.81 -11.57
N LEU A 345 2.30 -18.13 -10.74
CA LEU A 345 2.08 -18.32 -9.31
C LEU A 345 1.62 -17.00 -8.64
N LYS A 346 2.25 -15.89 -9.00
CA LYS A 346 1.83 -14.55 -8.52
C LYS A 346 0.37 -14.27 -8.91
N ASP A 347 0.04 -14.40 -10.20
CA ASP A 347 -1.31 -14.16 -10.72
C ASP A 347 -2.37 -15.01 -9.99
N LYS A 348 -2.06 -16.31 -9.76
CA LYS A 348 -2.96 -17.20 -9.03
C LYS A 348 -3.17 -16.76 -7.57
N ILE A 349 -2.11 -16.35 -6.87
CA ILE A 349 -2.19 -15.86 -5.49
C ILE A 349 -3.00 -14.58 -5.43
N ASP A 350 -2.71 -13.63 -6.31
CA ASP A 350 -3.33 -12.31 -6.33
C ASP A 350 -4.83 -12.40 -6.69
N ARG A 351 -5.20 -13.18 -7.71
CA ARG A 351 -6.61 -13.41 -8.08
C ARG A 351 -7.39 -14.08 -6.95
N LYS A 352 -6.79 -15.08 -6.29
CA LYS A 352 -7.43 -15.73 -5.14
C LYS A 352 -7.72 -14.74 -4.00
N TYR A 353 -6.83 -13.76 -3.78
CA TYR A 353 -7.05 -12.71 -2.78
C TYR A 353 -8.24 -11.80 -3.14
N MET A 354 -8.46 -11.55 -4.43
CA MET A 354 -9.57 -10.71 -4.93
C MET A 354 -10.94 -11.39 -4.86
N GLU A 355 -11.03 -12.72 -4.70
CA GLU A 355 -12.30 -13.44 -4.53
C GLU A 355 -13.04 -12.98 -3.25
N ILE A 356 -14.38 -12.83 -3.33
CA ILE A 356 -15.26 -12.40 -2.24
C ILE A 356 -15.82 -13.61 -1.48
#